data_abb5dc8b9ff0c2ef2900a8a125b9fc77
#
_entry.id   abb5dc8b9ff0c2ef2900a8a125b9fc77
#
_cell.length_a   1.000
_cell.length_b   1.000
_cell.length_c   1.000
_cell.angle_alpha   90.00
_cell.angle_beta   90.00
_cell.angle_gamma   90.00
#
_symmetry.space_group_name_H-M   'P 1'
#
loop_
_entity.id
_entity.type
_entity.pdbx_description
1 polymer ?
#
loop_
_entity_poly.entity_id
_entity_poly.type
_entity_poly.pdbx_seq_one_letter_code
_entity_poly.pdbx_strand_id
1 'polypeptide(L)'
;MKILITGAKGFVGKNLCAQLKNIRDGKARCYGDVTVSEVYEYDLDSTPEELDAWCAQADFVFNLAGVNRPQNQEEFMAGNFGFASTLLDTLRKHGNACPVMLSSSQQASLTGRFGNSEYGRSKKAGEELFLRYGEETGAKVLVYRFPNLFGKWCRPNYNSAVATFCNAMANNLPYTVNDPTVELELLYIDDLVDEMISCLRAEEHRCEFEGLDVIPSASGRYCYVPVTHKATLGEIVDLLNQFAAQPSTLMIPEIPAGSFAKKLYSTYLSYLPQSKVAFSLKMNVDERGSFTELVHTHNAGQVSINISKPGITKGQHWHNTKFEQFIVVKGHGLIQQRNLNDPEGKVLEWEVSGDNIQAVHMLPGYTHNIINLSATDDLVTVMYCNEVFDPGKPDTFFEPVK
;
A
#
# COMPACT_ATOMS: atom_id res chain seq x y z
N MET A 1 11.85 9.31 23.76
CA MET A 1 12.61 8.04 23.76
C MET A 1 13.73 8.09 22.74
N LYS A 2 14.89 7.53 23.10
CA LYS A 2 16.03 7.26 22.22
C LYS A 2 15.95 5.81 21.76
N ILE A 3 15.85 5.57 20.47
CA ILE A 3 15.56 4.25 19.90
C ILE A 3 16.74 3.78 19.09
N LEU A 4 17.31 2.62 19.44
CA LEU A 4 18.39 1.98 18.68
C LEU A 4 17.79 0.94 17.74
N ILE A 5 18.14 1.05 16.44
CA ILE A 5 17.73 0.11 15.40
C ILE A 5 19.00 -0.48 14.78
N THR A 6 19.18 -1.79 14.90
CA THR A 6 20.25 -2.49 14.19
C THR A 6 19.72 -3.06 12.89
N GLY A 7 20.53 -3.10 11.82
CA GLY A 7 20.04 -3.39 10.48
C GLY A 7 19.16 -2.28 9.90
N ALA A 8 19.47 -1.03 10.27
CA ALA A 8 18.69 0.16 9.94
C ALA A 8 18.54 0.41 8.43
N LYS A 9 19.53 0.00 7.63
CA LYS A 9 19.52 0.12 6.16
C LYS A 9 18.90 -1.08 5.44
N GLY A 10 18.48 -2.10 6.20
CA GLY A 10 17.70 -3.25 5.71
C GLY A 10 16.27 -2.85 5.34
N PHE A 11 15.50 -3.80 4.77
CA PHE A 11 14.12 -3.55 4.34
C PHE A 11 13.23 -3.08 5.49
N VAL A 12 13.19 -3.81 6.60
CA VAL A 12 12.37 -3.46 7.78
C VAL A 12 12.94 -2.20 8.45
N GLY A 13 14.27 -2.15 8.62
CA GLY A 13 14.95 -1.02 9.25
C GLY A 13 14.64 0.33 8.58
N LYS A 14 14.74 0.41 7.25
CA LYS A 14 14.41 1.63 6.49
C LYS A 14 12.98 2.12 6.73
N ASN A 15 12.01 1.21 6.74
CA ASN A 15 10.61 1.56 6.96
C ASN A 15 10.37 2.03 8.39
N LEU A 16 10.93 1.33 9.38
CA LEU A 16 10.83 1.73 10.78
C LEU A 16 11.53 3.06 11.05
N CYS A 17 12.77 3.25 10.59
CA CYS A 17 13.52 4.50 10.74
C CYS A 17 12.76 5.68 10.12
N ALA A 18 12.20 5.51 8.91
CA ALA A 18 11.42 6.55 8.26
C ALA A 18 10.20 6.95 9.10
N GLN A 19 9.47 5.97 9.66
CA GLN A 19 8.28 6.24 10.46
C GLN A 19 8.62 6.87 11.82
N LEU A 20 9.66 6.40 12.50
CA LEU A 20 10.12 6.99 13.75
C LEU A 20 10.60 8.44 13.57
N LYS A 21 11.25 8.74 12.44
CA LYS A 21 11.59 10.13 12.08
C LYS A 21 10.34 10.97 11.82
N ASN A 22 9.30 10.42 11.17
CA ASN A 22 8.03 11.11 10.99
C ASN A 22 7.34 11.44 12.34
N ILE A 23 7.43 10.52 13.32
CA ILE A 23 6.92 10.74 14.68
C ILE A 23 7.74 11.84 15.37
N ARG A 24 9.08 11.72 15.36
CA ARG A 24 10.00 12.71 15.94
C ARG A 24 9.75 14.11 15.40
N ASP A 25 9.55 14.24 14.09
CA ASP A 25 9.37 15.50 13.38
C ASP A 25 7.92 16.01 13.43
N GLY A 26 7.01 15.35 14.16
CA GLY A 26 5.60 15.74 14.30
C GLY A 26 4.76 15.57 13.02
N LYS A 27 5.24 14.81 12.03
CA LYS A 27 4.54 14.56 10.75
C LYS A 27 3.51 13.45 10.85
N ALA A 28 3.74 12.45 11.70
CA ALA A 28 2.87 11.30 11.93
C ALA A 28 1.88 11.56 13.08
N ARG A 29 0.78 12.24 12.79
CA ARG A 29 -0.21 12.68 13.81
C ARG A 29 -0.94 11.53 14.49
N CYS A 30 -1.08 10.36 13.84
CA CYS A 30 -1.73 9.18 14.39
C CYS A 30 -0.97 8.51 15.54
N TYR A 31 0.28 8.91 15.79
CA TYR A 31 1.12 8.42 16.89
C TYR A 31 1.50 9.52 17.89
N GLY A 32 0.62 10.49 18.10
CA GLY A 32 0.90 11.67 18.92
C GLY A 32 1.14 11.40 20.42
N ASP A 33 0.87 10.19 20.88
CA ASP A 33 1.15 9.67 22.23
C ASP A 33 2.58 9.09 22.36
N VAL A 34 3.29 8.84 21.23
CA VAL A 34 4.68 8.36 21.21
C VAL A 34 5.63 9.53 20.97
N THR A 35 6.54 9.75 21.90
CA THR A 35 7.57 10.79 21.77
C THR A 35 8.93 10.17 21.49
N VAL A 36 9.45 10.40 20.28
CA VAL A 36 10.80 10.01 19.85
C VAL A 36 11.70 11.23 19.88
N SER A 37 12.83 11.16 20.58
CA SER A 37 13.83 12.23 20.60
C SER A 37 14.99 11.92 19.66
N GLU A 38 15.49 10.66 19.65
CA GLU A 38 16.60 10.22 18.83
C GLU A 38 16.32 8.88 18.19
N VAL A 39 16.83 8.69 16.98
CA VAL A 39 16.82 7.42 16.22
C VAL A 39 18.25 7.07 15.88
N TYR A 40 18.80 6.05 16.52
CA TYR A 40 20.16 5.54 16.31
C TYR A 40 20.12 4.43 15.27
N GLU A 41 20.72 4.66 14.11
CA GLU A 41 20.65 3.79 12.93
C GLU A 41 21.95 3.00 12.76
N TYR A 42 22.07 1.86 13.46
CA TYR A 42 23.23 0.99 13.37
C TYR A 42 23.14 0.03 12.18
N ASP A 43 24.18 -0.02 11.35
CA ASP A 43 24.29 -0.95 10.21
C ASP A 43 25.75 -1.33 9.96
N LEU A 44 26.06 -2.04 8.87
CA LEU A 44 27.38 -2.57 8.52
C LEU A 44 28.49 -1.52 8.39
N ASP A 45 28.15 -0.27 8.15
CA ASP A 45 29.07 0.86 8.06
C ASP A 45 29.21 1.65 9.37
N SER A 46 28.51 1.25 10.42
CA SER A 46 28.64 1.81 11.75
C SER A 46 29.82 1.21 12.51
N THR A 47 30.36 1.96 13.48
CA THR A 47 31.52 1.54 14.26
C THR A 47 31.11 0.85 15.60
N PRO A 48 32.02 0.05 16.20
CA PRO A 48 31.78 -0.52 17.54
C PRO A 48 31.60 0.56 18.62
N GLU A 49 32.27 1.72 18.48
CA GLU A 49 32.16 2.85 19.41
C GLU A 49 30.76 3.49 19.34
N GLU A 50 30.16 3.57 18.15
CA GLU A 50 28.78 4.02 17.99
C GLU A 50 27.80 3.05 18.67
N LEU A 51 27.97 1.73 18.49
CA LEU A 51 27.17 0.72 19.17
C LEU A 51 27.25 0.88 20.69
N ASP A 52 28.47 1.03 21.21
CA ASP A 52 28.76 1.19 22.63
C ASP A 52 28.06 2.44 23.20
N ALA A 53 28.22 3.58 22.52
CA ALA A 53 27.61 4.84 22.94
C ALA A 53 26.07 4.81 22.88
N TRP A 54 25.50 4.20 21.87
CA TRP A 54 24.05 4.12 21.70
C TRP A 54 23.41 3.10 22.64
N CYS A 55 24.05 1.96 22.88
CA CYS A 55 23.60 0.99 23.89
C CYS A 55 23.56 1.60 25.30
N ALA A 56 24.47 2.51 25.64
CA ALA A 56 24.48 3.21 26.92
C ALA A 56 23.26 4.13 27.12
N GLN A 57 22.60 4.58 26.04
CA GLN A 57 21.57 5.62 26.08
C GLN A 57 20.21 5.18 25.56
N ALA A 58 20.11 4.00 24.93
CA ALA A 58 18.87 3.55 24.32
C ALA A 58 17.78 3.30 25.37
N ASP A 59 16.58 3.81 25.10
CA ASP A 59 15.36 3.51 25.85
C ASP A 59 14.62 2.29 25.29
N PHE A 60 14.90 1.92 24.02
CA PHE A 60 14.36 0.74 23.34
C PHE A 60 15.32 0.30 22.22
N VAL A 61 15.44 -1.01 22.01
CA VAL A 61 16.27 -1.57 20.94
C VAL A 61 15.43 -2.47 20.01
N PHE A 62 15.44 -2.15 18.70
CA PHE A 62 14.96 -3.05 17.66
C PHE A 62 16.15 -3.76 16.99
N ASN A 63 16.35 -5.04 17.28
CA ASN A 63 17.36 -5.86 16.64
C ASN A 63 16.83 -6.47 15.34
N LEU A 64 17.04 -5.77 14.22
CA LEU A 64 16.64 -6.17 12.88
C LEU A 64 17.82 -6.68 12.05
N ALA A 65 19.05 -6.51 12.55
CA ALA A 65 20.25 -7.04 11.91
C ALA A 65 20.18 -8.56 11.80
N GLY A 66 20.57 -9.07 10.65
CA GLY A 66 20.60 -10.50 10.43
C GLY A 66 20.99 -10.85 8.99
N VAL A 67 21.57 -12.04 8.81
CA VAL A 67 21.97 -12.57 7.51
C VAL A 67 20.90 -13.56 7.03
N ASN A 68 20.37 -13.31 5.82
CA ASN A 68 19.33 -14.16 5.21
C ASN A 68 19.83 -14.96 4.00
N ARG A 69 20.85 -14.46 3.28
CA ARG A 69 21.50 -15.13 2.14
C ARG A 69 23.01 -14.97 2.25
N PRO A 70 23.66 -15.82 3.02
CA PRO A 70 25.11 -15.82 3.17
C PRO A 70 25.80 -16.39 1.93
N GLN A 71 27.10 -16.15 1.82
CA GLN A 71 27.96 -16.83 0.85
C GLN A 71 28.31 -18.25 1.29
N ASN A 72 28.38 -18.47 2.62
CA ASN A 72 28.57 -19.79 3.23
C ASN A 72 27.68 -19.95 4.48
N GLN A 73 27.44 -21.19 4.91
CA GLN A 73 26.51 -21.50 6.00
C GLN A 73 26.96 -20.95 7.37
N GLU A 74 28.26 -20.79 7.60
CA GLU A 74 28.80 -20.30 8.87
C GLU A 74 28.40 -18.84 9.13
N GLU A 75 28.18 -18.06 8.07
CA GLU A 75 27.74 -16.66 8.15
C GLU A 75 26.33 -16.53 8.77
N PHE A 76 25.48 -17.58 8.71
CA PHE A 76 24.19 -17.54 9.40
C PHE A 76 24.39 -17.43 10.91
N MET A 77 25.28 -18.24 11.48
CA MET A 77 25.53 -18.21 12.92
C MET A 77 26.28 -16.91 13.30
N ALA A 78 27.30 -16.50 12.56
CA ALA A 78 28.05 -15.29 12.85
C ALA A 78 27.14 -14.03 12.79
N GLY A 79 26.31 -13.90 11.75
CA GLY A 79 25.45 -12.73 11.54
C GLY A 79 24.17 -12.69 12.38
N ASN A 80 23.56 -13.85 12.65
CA ASN A 80 22.30 -13.90 13.42
C ASN A 80 22.51 -14.12 14.92
N PHE A 81 23.47 -14.91 15.32
CA PHE A 81 23.77 -15.19 16.72
C PHE A 81 24.95 -14.34 17.23
N GLY A 82 26.07 -14.26 16.50
CA GLY A 82 27.27 -13.56 16.94
C GLY A 82 27.04 -12.08 17.17
N PHE A 83 26.43 -11.37 16.20
CA PHE A 83 26.11 -9.96 16.37
C PHE A 83 25.06 -9.75 17.49
N ALA A 84 24.07 -10.60 17.59
CA ALA A 84 23.06 -10.56 18.68
C ALA A 84 23.74 -10.67 20.04
N SER A 85 24.75 -11.57 20.20
CA SER A 85 25.54 -11.67 21.44
C SER A 85 26.28 -10.37 21.74
N THR A 86 26.99 -9.80 20.73
CA THR A 86 27.71 -8.52 20.88
C THR A 86 26.78 -7.40 21.35
N LEU A 87 25.59 -7.27 20.76
CA LEU A 87 24.61 -6.26 21.14
C LEU A 87 24.18 -6.41 22.62
N LEU A 88 23.80 -7.64 23.01
CA LEU A 88 23.32 -7.90 24.38
C LEU A 88 24.44 -7.75 25.44
N ASP A 89 25.67 -8.17 25.09
CA ASP A 89 26.83 -7.98 25.95
C ASP A 89 27.19 -6.49 26.13
N THR A 90 27.00 -5.69 25.09
CA THR A 90 27.17 -4.23 25.16
C THR A 90 26.13 -3.58 26.06
N LEU A 91 24.86 -4.00 25.97
CA LEU A 91 23.81 -3.53 26.88
C LEU A 91 24.13 -3.93 28.35
N ARG A 92 24.56 -5.18 28.59
CA ARG A 92 25.02 -5.63 29.94
C ARG A 92 26.18 -4.78 30.46
N LYS A 93 27.18 -4.49 29.63
CA LYS A 93 28.32 -3.66 29.99
C LYS A 93 27.90 -2.32 30.57
N HIS A 94 26.84 -1.71 30.00
CA HIS A 94 26.30 -0.44 30.47
C HIS A 94 25.22 -0.56 31.53
N GLY A 95 24.85 -1.78 31.96
CA GLY A 95 23.75 -2.01 32.89
C GLY A 95 22.39 -1.55 32.34
N ASN A 96 22.26 -1.46 31.01
CA ASN A 96 21.05 -1.00 30.34
C ASN A 96 20.09 -2.17 30.09
N ALA A 97 19.01 -2.25 30.88
CA ALA A 97 17.95 -3.25 30.77
C ALA A 97 16.70 -2.71 30.04
N CYS A 98 16.89 -1.81 29.06
CA CYS A 98 15.78 -1.33 28.23
C CYS A 98 15.12 -2.50 27.46
N PRO A 99 13.85 -2.34 27.03
CA PRO A 99 13.18 -3.36 26.22
C PRO A 99 13.95 -3.62 24.91
N VAL A 100 14.04 -4.91 24.54
CA VAL A 100 14.72 -5.34 23.31
C VAL A 100 13.80 -6.22 22.47
N MET A 101 13.65 -5.88 21.18
CA MET A 101 12.90 -6.66 20.23
C MET A 101 13.84 -7.41 19.28
N LEU A 102 13.56 -8.70 19.06
CA LEU A 102 14.26 -9.55 18.10
C LEU A 102 13.37 -9.82 16.88
N SER A 103 13.86 -9.49 15.70
CA SER A 103 13.34 -9.97 14.42
C SER A 103 13.76 -11.41 14.18
N SER A 104 12.88 -12.36 14.50
CA SER A 104 13.03 -13.77 14.17
C SER A 104 12.22 -14.14 12.91
N SER A 105 12.03 -15.43 12.68
CA SER A 105 11.34 -15.96 11.49
C SER A 105 10.50 -17.17 11.85
N GLN A 106 9.40 -17.41 11.14
CA GLN A 106 8.65 -18.67 11.21
C GLN A 106 9.55 -19.91 10.99
N GLN A 107 10.67 -19.76 10.25
CA GLN A 107 11.63 -20.84 10.05
C GLN A 107 12.32 -21.30 11.34
N ALA A 108 12.36 -20.46 12.38
CA ALA A 108 12.89 -20.82 13.70
C ALA A 108 12.02 -21.86 14.44
N SER A 109 10.80 -22.13 13.98
CA SER A 109 9.97 -23.22 14.49
C SER A 109 10.59 -24.60 14.24
N LEU A 110 11.39 -24.72 13.17
CA LEU A 110 11.97 -25.97 12.68
C LEU A 110 10.93 -27.08 12.44
N THR A 111 9.71 -26.69 12.06
CA THR A 111 8.58 -27.59 11.79
C THR A 111 8.28 -27.70 10.29
N GLY A 112 7.71 -28.82 9.87
CA GLY A 112 7.28 -29.05 8.49
C GLY A 112 8.43 -28.82 7.49
N ARG A 113 8.18 -27.99 6.46
CA ARG A 113 9.18 -27.65 5.43
C ARG A 113 10.45 -26.97 5.96
N PHE A 114 10.43 -26.47 7.19
CA PHE A 114 11.55 -25.77 7.80
C PHE A 114 12.41 -26.66 8.71
N GLY A 115 12.11 -27.96 8.85
CA GLY A 115 12.80 -28.88 9.74
C GLY A 115 14.32 -28.94 9.58
N ASN A 116 14.82 -28.75 8.36
CA ASN A 116 16.24 -28.74 8.01
C ASN A 116 16.82 -27.36 7.68
N SER A 117 16.14 -26.28 8.07
CA SER A 117 16.60 -24.90 7.77
C SER A 117 17.78 -24.49 8.64
N GLU A 118 18.98 -24.33 8.06
CA GLU A 118 20.13 -23.74 8.76
C GLU A 118 19.86 -22.30 9.20
N TYR A 119 19.19 -21.53 8.34
CA TYR A 119 18.70 -20.21 8.71
C TYR A 119 17.75 -20.27 9.90
N GLY A 120 16.80 -21.23 9.90
CA GLY A 120 15.89 -21.44 11.02
C GLY A 120 16.63 -21.78 12.32
N ARG A 121 17.66 -22.65 12.26
CA ARG A 121 18.52 -22.97 13.42
C ARG A 121 19.25 -21.75 13.97
N SER A 122 19.81 -20.91 13.10
CA SER A 122 20.51 -19.69 13.53
C SER A 122 19.56 -18.67 14.18
N LYS A 123 18.33 -18.53 13.63
CA LYS A 123 17.30 -17.67 14.23
C LYS A 123 16.84 -18.20 15.58
N LYS A 124 16.63 -19.51 15.72
CA LYS A 124 16.27 -20.15 16.98
C LYS A 124 17.34 -19.95 18.05
N ALA A 125 18.62 -20.10 17.72
CA ALA A 125 19.71 -19.82 18.64
C ALA A 125 19.69 -18.35 19.11
N GLY A 126 19.36 -17.40 18.21
CA GLY A 126 19.15 -16.00 18.58
C GLY A 126 17.97 -15.81 19.54
N GLU A 127 16.83 -16.49 19.31
CA GLU A 127 15.67 -16.45 20.21
C GLU A 127 16.06 -16.89 21.64
N GLU A 128 16.75 -18.02 21.75
CA GLU A 128 17.20 -18.58 23.05
C GLU A 128 18.16 -17.63 23.76
N LEU A 129 19.06 -16.96 23.01
CA LEU A 129 19.98 -15.96 23.55
C LEU A 129 19.24 -14.74 24.14
N PHE A 130 18.27 -14.19 23.40
CA PHE A 130 17.47 -13.04 23.83
C PHE A 130 16.60 -13.38 25.05
N LEU A 131 15.95 -14.54 25.05
CA LEU A 131 15.10 -14.98 26.16
C LEU A 131 15.92 -15.15 27.44
N ARG A 132 17.11 -15.77 27.34
CA ARG A 132 18.05 -15.89 28.47
C ARG A 132 18.51 -14.53 28.97
N TYR A 133 18.83 -13.60 28.06
CA TYR A 133 19.17 -12.23 28.43
C TYR A 133 18.06 -11.57 29.26
N GLY A 134 16.80 -11.73 28.88
CA GLY A 134 15.67 -11.23 29.65
C GLY A 134 15.57 -11.85 31.06
N GLU A 135 15.76 -13.18 31.17
CA GLU A 135 15.77 -13.89 32.45
C GLU A 135 16.90 -13.41 33.37
N GLU A 136 18.10 -13.16 32.84
CA GLU A 136 19.28 -12.75 33.60
C GLU A 136 19.26 -11.26 34.01
N THR A 137 18.69 -10.38 33.20
CA THR A 137 18.78 -8.93 33.41
C THR A 137 17.48 -8.29 33.85
N GLY A 138 16.35 -9.00 33.73
CA GLY A 138 15.01 -8.43 33.91
C GLY A 138 14.53 -7.55 32.76
N ALA A 139 15.30 -7.45 31.66
CA ALA A 139 14.90 -6.69 30.47
C ALA A 139 13.67 -7.33 29.80
N LYS A 140 12.75 -6.48 29.33
CA LYS A 140 11.59 -6.92 28.54
C LYS A 140 12.07 -7.38 27.16
N VAL A 141 11.86 -8.64 26.83
CA VAL A 141 12.23 -9.24 25.55
C VAL A 141 10.99 -9.51 24.72
N LEU A 142 11.04 -9.11 23.44
CA LEU A 142 9.96 -9.24 22.45
C LEU A 142 10.49 -10.01 21.24
N VAL A 143 10.12 -11.27 21.10
CA VAL A 143 10.57 -12.14 20.01
C VAL A 143 9.47 -12.31 18.98
N TYR A 144 9.66 -11.79 17.77
CA TYR A 144 8.71 -11.88 16.67
C TYR A 144 9.18 -12.88 15.62
N ARG A 145 8.38 -13.92 15.34
CA ARG A 145 8.59 -14.86 14.22
C ARG A 145 7.84 -14.40 13.00
N PHE A 146 8.48 -13.58 12.16
CA PHE A 146 7.83 -13.02 10.97
C PHE A 146 7.58 -14.08 9.90
N PRO A 147 6.40 -14.02 9.23
CA PRO A 147 6.14 -14.71 7.96
C PRO A 147 6.84 -14.00 6.79
N ASN A 148 6.37 -14.22 5.56
CA ASN A 148 6.92 -13.55 4.38
C ASN A 148 6.56 -12.06 4.37
N LEU A 149 7.57 -11.21 4.44
CA LEU A 149 7.39 -9.77 4.43
C LEU A 149 7.33 -9.20 3.00
N PHE A 150 6.50 -8.18 2.80
CA PHE A 150 6.42 -7.44 1.54
C PHE A 150 6.08 -5.96 1.77
N GLY A 151 6.37 -5.12 0.78
CA GLY A 151 6.09 -3.69 0.80
C GLY A 151 7.15 -2.88 0.07
N LYS A 152 6.99 -1.55 0.12
CA LYS A 152 7.93 -0.60 -0.46
C LYS A 152 9.35 -0.78 0.06
N TRP A 153 10.37 -0.60 -0.82
CA TRP A 153 11.80 -0.72 -0.52
C TRP A 153 12.30 -2.14 -0.23
N CYS A 154 11.45 -3.17 -0.38
CA CYS A 154 11.91 -4.55 -0.33
C CYS A 154 12.80 -4.86 -1.55
N ARG A 155 13.95 -5.49 -1.32
CA ARG A 155 14.88 -5.82 -2.41
C ARG A 155 14.34 -6.96 -3.26
N PRO A 156 14.10 -6.76 -4.58
CA PRO A 156 13.69 -7.85 -5.47
C PRO A 156 14.82 -8.86 -5.66
N ASN A 157 14.47 -10.08 -6.07
CA ASN A 157 15.41 -11.19 -6.30
C ASN A 157 16.28 -11.52 -5.07
N TYR A 158 15.77 -11.25 -3.88
CA TYR A 158 16.47 -11.53 -2.63
C TYR A 158 15.67 -12.51 -1.76
N ASN A 159 14.71 -12.06 -0.96
CA ASN A 159 13.97 -12.93 -0.01
C ASN A 159 12.44 -12.80 -0.09
N SER A 160 11.91 -12.04 -1.03
CA SER A 160 10.48 -11.83 -1.17
C SER A 160 10.02 -12.17 -2.59
N ALA A 161 9.18 -13.19 -2.73
CA ALA A 161 8.52 -13.50 -4.00
C ALA A 161 7.67 -12.31 -4.47
N VAL A 162 6.93 -11.67 -3.56
CA VAL A 162 6.10 -10.49 -3.88
C VAL A 162 6.94 -9.36 -4.46
N ALA A 163 8.08 -9.01 -3.81
CA ALA A 163 8.98 -7.96 -4.32
C ALA A 163 9.54 -8.33 -5.70
N THR A 164 9.88 -9.60 -5.90
CA THR A 164 10.41 -10.09 -7.18
C THR A 164 9.36 -9.98 -8.28
N PHE A 165 8.12 -10.43 -8.03
CA PHE A 165 7.04 -10.36 -9.01
C PHE A 165 6.62 -8.91 -9.29
N CYS A 166 6.48 -8.06 -8.26
CA CYS A 166 6.19 -6.63 -8.44
C CYS A 166 7.22 -5.94 -9.32
N ASN A 167 8.52 -6.15 -9.03
CA ASN A 167 9.61 -5.58 -9.82
C ASN A 167 9.63 -6.12 -11.25
N ALA A 168 9.45 -7.42 -11.42
CA ALA A 168 9.45 -8.05 -12.75
C ALA A 168 8.29 -7.51 -13.60
N MET A 169 7.08 -7.47 -13.07
CA MET A 169 5.89 -6.96 -13.77
C MET A 169 6.04 -5.47 -14.10
N ALA A 170 6.46 -4.64 -13.13
CA ALA A 170 6.65 -3.21 -13.33
C ALA A 170 7.68 -2.90 -14.42
N ASN A 171 8.74 -3.70 -14.52
CA ASN A 171 9.86 -3.46 -15.42
C ASN A 171 9.88 -4.39 -16.67
N ASN A 172 8.82 -5.17 -16.91
CA ASN A 172 8.72 -6.16 -18.00
C ASN A 172 9.89 -7.15 -18.00
N LEU A 173 10.33 -7.60 -16.82
CA LEU A 173 11.40 -8.59 -16.67
C LEU A 173 10.80 -10.01 -16.63
N PRO A 174 11.56 -11.03 -17.09
CA PRO A 174 11.13 -12.41 -16.96
C PRO A 174 11.06 -12.83 -15.48
N TYR A 175 10.08 -13.66 -15.16
CA TYR A 175 9.94 -14.31 -13.86
C TYR A 175 9.32 -15.70 -14.05
N THR A 176 9.46 -16.57 -13.05
CA THR A 176 8.90 -17.93 -13.08
C THR A 176 8.07 -18.17 -11.83
N VAL A 177 6.90 -18.76 -12.01
CA VAL A 177 6.07 -19.31 -10.94
C VAL A 177 6.09 -20.82 -11.09
N ASN A 178 6.84 -21.50 -10.23
CA ASN A 178 7.01 -22.96 -10.34
C ASN A 178 5.72 -23.72 -10.04
N ASP A 179 5.01 -23.29 -9.00
CA ASP A 179 3.73 -23.84 -8.58
C ASP A 179 2.81 -22.70 -8.14
N PRO A 180 1.80 -22.33 -8.95
CA PRO A 180 0.90 -21.24 -8.61
C PRO A 180 -0.02 -21.52 -7.41
N THR A 181 -0.15 -22.80 -6.98
CA THR A 181 -1.02 -23.18 -5.87
C THR A 181 -0.36 -23.02 -4.49
N VAL A 182 0.94 -22.73 -4.44
CA VAL A 182 1.65 -22.52 -3.18
C VAL A 182 1.11 -21.29 -2.48
N GLU A 183 0.48 -21.50 -1.32
CA GLU A 183 0.01 -20.43 -0.44
C GLU A 183 1.14 -19.89 0.43
N LEU A 184 1.21 -18.55 0.51
CA LEU A 184 2.11 -17.83 1.40
C LEU A 184 1.31 -17.09 2.48
N GLU A 185 1.82 -17.14 3.71
CA GLU A 185 1.43 -16.16 4.72
C GLU A 185 2.29 -14.91 4.53
N LEU A 186 1.64 -13.77 4.42
CA LEU A 186 2.19 -12.49 3.99
C LEU A 186 1.93 -11.41 5.03
N LEU A 187 2.99 -10.71 5.45
CA LEU A 187 2.90 -9.57 6.35
C LEU A 187 3.35 -8.30 5.62
N TYR A 188 2.46 -7.33 5.57
CA TYR A 188 2.76 -6.03 4.96
C TYR A 188 3.61 -5.18 5.87
N ILE A 189 4.57 -4.47 5.30
CA ILE A 189 5.59 -3.75 6.06
C ILE A 189 5.02 -2.67 6.98
N ASP A 190 3.96 -1.97 6.57
CA ASP A 190 3.40 -0.90 7.41
C ASP A 190 2.60 -1.48 8.60
N ASP A 191 1.93 -2.65 8.43
CA ASP A 191 1.31 -3.36 9.57
C ASP A 191 2.35 -3.81 10.60
N LEU A 192 3.53 -4.24 10.14
CA LEU A 192 4.64 -4.57 11.01
C LEU A 192 5.18 -3.33 11.74
N VAL A 193 5.33 -2.21 11.04
CA VAL A 193 5.81 -0.96 11.65
C VAL A 193 4.82 -0.45 12.69
N ASP A 194 3.51 -0.56 12.43
CA ASP A 194 2.47 -0.20 13.41
C ASP A 194 2.58 -1.06 14.69
N GLU A 195 2.79 -2.37 14.56
CA GLU A 195 3.04 -3.24 15.71
C GLU A 195 4.34 -2.88 16.45
N MET A 196 5.41 -2.54 15.72
CA MET A 196 6.66 -2.09 16.34
C MET A 196 6.47 -0.80 17.15
N ILE A 197 5.62 0.11 16.68
CA ILE A 197 5.28 1.34 17.43
C ILE A 197 4.42 0.99 18.65
N SER A 198 3.53 0.00 18.56
CA SER A 198 2.77 -0.51 19.70
C SER A 198 3.69 -1.08 20.79
N CYS A 199 4.82 -1.69 20.42
CA CYS A 199 5.84 -2.12 21.39
C CYS A 199 6.38 -0.94 22.24
N LEU A 200 6.52 0.24 21.66
CA LEU A 200 6.98 1.45 22.38
C LEU A 200 5.97 1.94 23.42
N ARG A 201 4.70 1.55 23.28
CA ARG A 201 3.61 1.81 24.22
C ARG A 201 3.42 0.70 25.26
N ALA A 202 4.19 -0.38 25.15
CA ALA A 202 3.97 -1.64 25.87
C ALA A 202 2.61 -2.31 25.55
N GLU A 203 2.15 -2.15 24.32
CA GLU A 203 0.90 -2.69 23.76
C GLU A 203 1.16 -3.77 22.70
N GLU A 204 2.30 -4.45 22.80
CA GLU A 204 2.64 -5.56 21.90
C GLU A 204 1.66 -6.73 22.01
N HIS A 205 1.38 -7.41 20.88
CA HIS A 205 0.57 -8.61 20.87
C HIS A 205 1.41 -9.86 21.15
N ARG A 206 1.07 -10.57 22.24
CA ARG A 206 1.81 -11.77 22.68
C ARG A 206 1.12 -13.07 22.29
N CYS A 207 1.91 -14.12 22.08
CA CYS A 207 1.43 -15.45 21.71
C CYS A 207 2.38 -16.57 22.16
N GLU A 208 1.87 -17.80 22.03
CA GLU A 208 2.66 -19.02 21.88
C GLU A 208 2.55 -19.54 20.44
N PHE A 209 3.42 -20.47 20.06
CA PHE A 209 3.38 -21.14 18.76
C PHE A 209 3.16 -22.64 18.91
N GLU A 210 2.17 -23.19 18.20
CA GLU A 210 2.03 -24.62 17.95
C GLU A 210 2.44 -24.90 16.50
N GLY A 211 3.69 -25.33 16.31
CA GLY A 211 4.29 -25.41 14.97
C GLY A 211 4.44 -24.03 14.33
N LEU A 212 3.60 -23.71 13.34
CA LEU A 212 3.52 -22.39 12.69
C LEU A 212 2.30 -21.58 13.15
N ASP A 213 1.36 -22.21 13.83
CA ASP A 213 0.12 -21.57 14.23
C ASP A 213 0.34 -20.63 15.43
N VAL A 214 -0.21 -19.43 15.31
CA VAL A 214 -0.16 -18.40 16.36
C VAL A 214 -1.30 -18.64 17.34
N ILE A 215 -0.97 -18.83 18.62
CA ILE A 215 -1.95 -18.96 19.70
C ILE A 215 -1.85 -17.72 20.58
N PRO A 216 -2.75 -16.72 20.41
CA PRO A 216 -2.72 -15.49 21.20
C PRO A 216 -2.78 -15.75 22.72
N SER A 217 -1.87 -15.14 23.47
CA SER A 217 -1.78 -15.30 24.92
C SER A 217 -1.13 -14.07 25.55
N ALA A 218 -1.79 -13.41 26.49
CA ALA A 218 -1.26 -12.22 27.15
C ALA A 218 0.07 -12.50 27.91
N SER A 219 0.29 -13.73 28.36
CA SER A 219 1.54 -14.18 29.01
C SER A 219 2.46 -14.94 28.05
N GLY A 220 2.18 -14.90 26.76
CA GLY A 220 2.93 -15.63 25.75
C GLY A 220 4.40 -15.23 25.70
N ARG A 221 5.24 -16.20 25.41
CA ARG A 221 6.69 -16.06 25.31
C ARG A 221 7.12 -15.28 24.06
N TYR A 222 6.34 -15.38 23.01
CA TYR A 222 6.56 -14.73 21.71
C TYR A 222 5.61 -13.58 21.47
N CYS A 223 5.86 -12.86 20.40
CA CYS A 223 4.99 -11.82 19.90
C CYS A 223 4.61 -12.07 18.44
N TYR A 224 3.48 -11.52 18.00
CA TYR A 224 2.99 -11.64 16.62
C TYR A 224 2.38 -10.32 16.13
N VAL A 225 2.26 -10.19 14.82
CA VAL A 225 1.53 -9.07 14.21
C VAL A 225 0.11 -9.55 13.90
N PRO A 226 -0.94 -8.89 14.41
CA PRO A 226 -2.31 -9.42 14.31
C PRO A 226 -2.89 -9.39 12.89
N VAL A 227 -2.29 -8.63 11.99
CA VAL A 227 -2.75 -8.49 10.60
C VAL A 227 -1.79 -9.19 9.65
N THR A 228 -2.18 -10.36 9.15
CA THR A 228 -1.50 -11.08 8.06
C THR A 228 -2.48 -11.39 6.93
N HIS A 229 -1.98 -11.76 5.78
CA HIS A 229 -2.76 -12.16 4.61
C HIS A 229 -2.29 -13.52 4.11
N LYS A 230 -3.20 -14.32 3.57
CA LYS A 230 -2.88 -15.54 2.85
C LYS A 230 -3.20 -15.34 1.39
N ALA A 231 -2.27 -15.70 0.52
CA ALA A 231 -2.48 -15.68 -0.93
C ALA A 231 -1.58 -16.71 -1.59
N THR A 232 -2.08 -17.33 -2.65
CA THR A 232 -1.28 -18.20 -3.51
C THR A 232 -0.39 -17.40 -4.45
N LEU A 233 0.68 -18.00 -4.95
CA LEU A 233 1.55 -17.35 -5.94
C LEU A 233 0.75 -16.98 -7.22
N GLY A 234 -0.24 -17.80 -7.59
CA GLY A 234 -1.15 -17.51 -8.72
C GLY A 234 -1.98 -16.27 -8.49
N GLU A 235 -2.68 -16.17 -7.34
CA GLU A 235 -3.49 -15.00 -6.98
C GLU A 235 -2.67 -13.71 -6.96
N ILE A 236 -1.42 -13.76 -6.46
CA ILE A 236 -0.51 -12.60 -6.49
C ILE A 236 -0.24 -12.16 -7.92
N VAL A 237 0.07 -13.09 -8.81
CA VAL A 237 0.38 -12.79 -10.22
C VAL A 237 -0.86 -12.30 -10.96
N ASP A 238 -2.03 -12.86 -10.71
CA ASP A 238 -3.30 -12.42 -11.33
C ASP A 238 -3.65 -10.99 -10.95
N LEU A 239 -3.49 -10.62 -9.68
CA LEU A 239 -3.65 -9.24 -9.23
C LEU A 239 -2.64 -8.29 -9.89
N LEU A 240 -1.37 -8.70 -9.97
CA LEU A 240 -0.33 -7.89 -10.63
C LEU A 240 -0.60 -7.68 -12.12
N ASN A 241 -1.14 -8.68 -12.82
CA ASN A 241 -1.56 -8.55 -14.22
C ASN A 241 -2.69 -7.51 -14.36
N GLN A 242 -3.68 -7.54 -13.47
CA GLN A 242 -4.76 -6.54 -13.45
C GLN A 242 -4.20 -5.13 -13.21
N PHE A 243 -3.26 -4.98 -12.27
CA PHE A 243 -2.62 -3.68 -11.98
C PHE A 243 -1.82 -3.16 -13.17
N ALA A 244 -1.06 -4.03 -13.84
CA ALA A 244 -0.28 -3.66 -15.01
C ALA A 244 -1.14 -3.26 -16.22
N ALA A 245 -2.37 -3.80 -16.31
CA ALA A 245 -3.31 -3.48 -17.38
C ALA A 245 -4.02 -2.13 -17.18
N GLN A 246 -4.02 -1.55 -15.98
CA GLN A 246 -4.75 -0.33 -15.64
C GLN A 246 -4.52 0.84 -16.62
N PRO A 247 -3.28 1.17 -17.07
CA PRO A 247 -3.08 2.28 -18.00
C PRO A 247 -3.74 2.10 -19.36
N SER A 248 -3.97 0.85 -19.80
CA SER A 248 -4.62 0.55 -21.10
C SER A 248 -6.13 0.36 -20.98
N THR A 249 -6.62 -0.14 -19.85
CA THR A 249 -8.04 -0.39 -19.60
C THR A 249 -8.75 0.75 -18.91
N LEU A 250 -7.99 1.67 -18.31
CA LEU A 250 -8.44 2.72 -17.40
C LEU A 250 -9.18 2.19 -16.15
N MET A 251 -9.25 0.86 -15.97
CA MET A 251 -9.94 0.22 -14.86
C MET A 251 -9.18 0.42 -13.57
N ILE A 252 -9.77 1.14 -12.62
CA ILE A 252 -9.22 1.27 -11.25
C ILE A 252 -9.25 -0.12 -10.60
N PRO A 253 -8.13 -0.62 -10.05
CA PRO A 253 -8.13 -1.91 -9.35
C PRO A 253 -9.09 -1.94 -8.18
N GLU A 254 -9.70 -3.10 -7.92
CA GLU A 254 -10.52 -3.32 -6.73
C GLU A 254 -9.63 -3.49 -5.50
N ILE A 255 -9.45 -2.40 -4.76
CA ILE A 255 -8.51 -2.29 -3.64
C ILE A 255 -9.21 -1.79 -2.36
N PRO A 256 -10.12 -2.57 -1.75
CA PRO A 256 -10.80 -2.19 -0.52
C PRO A 256 -9.82 -1.81 0.59
N ALA A 257 -10.24 -0.93 1.50
CA ALA A 257 -9.43 -0.53 2.64
C ALA A 257 -9.00 -1.75 3.47
N GLY A 258 -7.71 -1.83 3.83
CA GLY A 258 -7.13 -2.94 4.60
C GLY A 258 -6.91 -4.24 3.82
N SER A 259 -7.37 -4.36 2.56
CA SER A 259 -7.23 -5.59 1.78
C SER A 259 -5.78 -5.87 1.36
N PHE A 260 -5.49 -7.16 1.12
CA PHE A 260 -4.23 -7.58 0.51
C PHE A 260 -4.00 -6.90 -0.85
N ALA A 261 -5.04 -6.83 -1.69
CA ALA A 261 -4.96 -6.20 -3.00
C ALA A 261 -4.49 -4.74 -2.92
N LYS A 262 -5.00 -3.94 -1.95
CA LYS A 262 -4.55 -2.56 -1.74
C LYS A 262 -3.06 -2.48 -1.37
N LYS A 263 -2.61 -3.33 -0.45
CA LYS A 263 -1.23 -3.40 0.01
C LYS A 263 -0.29 -3.87 -1.10
N LEU A 264 -0.73 -4.85 -1.89
CA LEU A 264 0.00 -5.35 -3.05
C LEU A 264 0.09 -4.28 -4.15
N TYR A 265 -0.99 -3.55 -4.42
CA TYR A 265 -0.99 -2.45 -5.40
C TYR A 265 -0.02 -1.33 -5.02
N SER A 266 -0.04 -0.90 -3.75
CA SER A 266 0.94 0.08 -3.24
C SER A 266 2.38 -0.42 -3.38
N THR A 267 2.60 -1.71 -3.14
CA THR A 267 3.91 -2.34 -3.32
C THR A 267 4.31 -2.33 -4.80
N TYR A 268 3.41 -2.75 -5.71
CA TYR A 268 3.65 -2.74 -7.15
C TYR A 268 4.01 -1.34 -7.68
N LEU A 269 3.23 -0.33 -7.29
CA LEU A 269 3.48 1.06 -7.70
C LEU A 269 4.87 1.56 -7.28
N SER A 270 5.39 1.10 -6.13
CA SER A 270 6.71 1.47 -5.65
C SER A 270 7.88 0.94 -6.49
N TYR A 271 7.63 0.00 -7.40
CA TYR A 271 8.60 -0.54 -8.36
C TYR A 271 8.47 0.03 -9.78
N LEU A 272 7.47 0.86 -10.05
CA LEU A 272 7.29 1.45 -11.38
C LEU A 272 8.53 2.29 -11.77
N PRO A 273 9.11 2.05 -12.95
CA PRO A 273 10.15 2.92 -13.48
C PRO A 273 9.54 4.27 -13.88
N GLN A 274 10.35 5.33 -13.84
CA GLN A 274 9.91 6.69 -14.16
C GLN A 274 9.12 6.78 -15.48
N SER A 275 9.50 6.00 -16.49
CA SER A 275 8.86 5.95 -17.81
C SER A 275 7.42 5.41 -17.79
N LYS A 276 6.98 4.73 -16.72
CA LYS A 276 5.63 4.18 -16.58
C LYS A 276 4.77 4.92 -15.54
N VAL A 277 5.31 5.92 -14.86
CA VAL A 277 4.56 6.70 -13.86
C VAL A 277 3.48 7.57 -14.51
N ALA A 278 3.76 8.09 -15.72
CA ALA A 278 2.81 8.87 -16.50
C ALA A 278 2.45 8.13 -17.79
N PHE A 279 1.19 8.15 -18.15
CA PHE A 279 0.68 7.60 -19.41
C PHE A 279 -0.35 8.55 -20.02
N SER A 280 -0.43 8.57 -21.36
CA SER A 280 -1.35 9.44 -22.10
C SER A 280 -2.74 8.84 -22.15
N LEU A 281 -3.74 9.65 -21.91
CA LEU A 281 -5.15 9.32 -22.15
C LEU A 281 -5.53 9.61 -23.59
N LYS A 282 -6.42 8.80 -24.16
CA LYS A 282 -6.94 9.02 -25.52
C LYS A 282 -7.94 10.19 -25.50
N MET A 283 -7.58 11.27 -26.16
CA MET A 283 -8.48 12.40 -26.38
C MET A 283 -9.22 12.21 -27.71
N ASN A 284 -10.55 12.20 -27.68
CA ASN A 284 -11.39 12.26 -28.86
C ASN A 284 -11.68 13.74 -29.14
N VAL A 285 -11.05 14.32 -30.17
CA VAL A 285 -11.10 15.76 -30.48
C VAL A 285 -11.85 15.98 -31.80
N ASP A 286 -12.78 16.95 -31.82
CA ASP A 286 -13.47 17.45 -33.01
C ASP A 286 -13.61 19.00 -32.96
N GLU A 287 -14.32 19.62 -33.91
CA GLU A 287 -14.54 21.06 -33.94
C GLU A 287 -15.33 21.60 -32.75
N ARG A 288 -16.08 20.74 -32.05
CA ARG A 288 -16.88 21.10 -30.87
C ARG A 288 -16.07 21.12 -29.58
N GLY A 289 -14.85 20.52 -29.58
CA GLY A 289 -13.95 20.39 -28.42
C GLY A 289 -13.37 19.00 -28.27
N SER A 290 -13.38 18.45 -27.04
CA SER A 290 -12.84 17.11 -26.81
C SER A 290 -13.65 16.33 -25.77
N PHE A 291 -13.50 15.00 -25.84
CA PHE A 291 -13.99 14.06 -24.84
C PHE A 291 -12.88 13.06 -24.48
N THR A 292 -12.63 12.88 -23.19
CA THR A 292 -11.54 12.02 -22.70
C THR A 292 -12.02 11.19 -21.52
N GLU A 293 -11.95 9.87 -21.63
CA GLU A 293 -12.18 8.94 -20.53
C GLU A 293 -10.98 9.00 -19.59
N LEU A 294 -11.24 9.09 -18.27
CA LEU A 294 -10.20 9.20 -17.25
C LEU A 294 -9.99 7.90 -16.53
N VAL A 295 -11.08 7.31 -16.01
CA VAL A 295 -11.07 6.07 -15.24
C VAL A 295 -12.37 5.30 -15.41
N HIS A 296 -12.27 3.98 -15.31
CA HIS A 296 -13.38 3.04 -15.20
C HIS A 296 -13.38 2.38 -13.82
N THR A 297 -14.56 1.99 -13.32
CA THR A 297 -14.70 1.31 -12.03
C THR A 297 -15.35 -0.06 -12.20
N HIS A 298 -15.05 -1.02 -11.32
CA HIS A 298 -15.57 -2.39 -11.40
C HIS A 298 -17.11 -2.50 -11.29
N ASN A 299 -17.75 -1.53 -10.67
CA ASN A 299 -19.22 -1.41 -10.66
C ASN A 299 -19.77 -0.69 -11.90
N ALA A 300 -19.08 -0.83 -13.02
CA ALA A 300 -19.42 -0.32 -14.34
C ALA A 300 -19.45 1.21 -14.49
N GLY A 301 -18.87 1.96 -13.56
CA GLY A 301 -18.79 3.43 -13.67
C GLY A 301 -17.69 3.91 -14.62
N GLN A 302 -17.93 5.02 -15.28
CA GLN A 302 -16.99 5.76 -16.11
C GLN A 302 -16.92 7.22 -15.67
N VAL A 303 -15.71 7.73 -15.43
CA VAL A 303 -15.46 9.16 -15.24
C VAL A 303 -14.74 9.68 -16.47
N SER A 304 -15.21 10.80 -17.00
CA SER A 304 -14.65 11.44 -18.19
C SER A 304 -14.62 12.97 -18.06
N ILE A 305 -13.83 13.62 -18.91
CA ILE A 305 -13.82 15.07 -19.09
C ILE A 305 -14.33 15.40 -20.49
N ASN A 306 -15.26 16.37 -20.54
CA ASN A 306 -15.74 16.96 -21.75
C ASN A 306 -15.34 18.45 -21.80
N ILE A 307 -14.68 18.85 -22.88
CA ILE A 307 -14.36 20.25 -23.16
C ILE A 307 -15.22 20.70 -24.33
N SER A 308 -16.06 21.74 -24.12
CA SER A 308 -16.90 22.31 -25.16
C SER A 308 -16.39 23.71 -25.53
N LYS A 309 -16.18 23.93 -26.83
CA LYS A 309 -15.79 25.25 -27.37
C LYS A 309 -16.87 26.30 -27.12
N PRO A 310 -16.55 27.64 -27.25
CA PRO A 310 -17.52 28.71 -27.10
C PRO A 310 -18.78 28.49 -27.95
N GLY A 311 -19.94 28.66 -27.36
CA GLY A 311 -21.25 28.57 -28.03
C GLY A 311 -21.68 27.12 -28.41
N ILE A 312 -20.87 26.11 -28.14
CA ILE A 312 -21.20 24.72 -28.53
C ILE A 312 -22.22 24.09 -27.59
N THR A 313 -23.18 23.38 -28.18
CA THR A 313 -24.13 22.49 -27.50
C THR A 313 -23.72 21.06 -27.74
N LYS A 314 -23.63 20.27 -26.66
CA LYS A 314 -23.42 18.82 -26.71
C LYS A 314 -24.56 18.08 -25.97
N GLY A 315 -24.71 16.77 -26.24
CA GLY A 315 -25.82 15.97 -25.76
C GLY A 315 -26.89 15.82 -26.84
N GLN A 316 -28.11 16.30 -26.60
CA GLN A 316 -29.28 16.13 -27.47
C GLN A 316 -29.67 14.64 -27.56
N HIS A 317 -29.69 13.97 -26.42
CA HIS A 317 -30.05 12.55 -26.34
C HIS A 317 -30.64 12.20 -24.97
N TRP A 318 -31.20 11.03 -24.88
CA TRP A 318 -31.76 10.47 -23.66
C TRP A 318 -31.34 9.02 -23.44
N HIS A 319 -31.58 8.51 -22.23
CA HIS A 319 -31.22 7.17 -21.78
C HIS A 319 -32.39 6.46 -21.11
N ASN A 320 -32.41 5.12 -21.14
CA ASN A 320 -33.34 4.31 -20.36
C ASN A 320 -32.86 4.08 -18.91
N THR A 321 -31.67 3.48 -18.77
CA THR A 321 -31.10 3.11 -17.48
C THR A 321 -29.76 3.75 -17.21
N LYS A 322 -29.09 4.21 -18.25
CA LYS A 322 -27.84 4.93 -18.11
C LYS A 322 -28.10 6.26 -17.39
N PHE A 323 -27.41 6.41 -16.29
CA PHE A 323 -27.44 7.60 -15.46
C PHE A 323 -26.13 8.38 -15.67
N GLU A 324 -26.28 9.67 -15.89
CA GLU A 324 -25.14 10.58 -16.00
C GLU A 324 -25.23 11.69 -14.96
N GLN A 325 -24.06 12.18 -14.53
CA GLN A 325 -23.94 13.34 -13.66
C GLN A 325 -22.93 14.29 -14.25
N PHE A 326 -23.33 15.54 -14.49
CA PHE A 326 -22.48 16.59 -15.04
C PHE A 326 -22.03 17.55 -13.94
N ILE A 327 -20.74 17.86 -13.91
CA ILE A 327 -20.12 18.76 -12.93
C ILE A 327 -19.24 19.73 -13.70
N VAL A 328 -19.70 20.97 -13.86
CA VAL A 328 -18.90 22.01 -14.52
C VAL A 328 -17.84 22.52 -13.54
N VAL A 329 -16.57 22.44 -13.96
CA VAL A 329 -15.41 22.81 -13.14
C VAL A 329 -14.68 24.06 -13.66
N LYS A 330 -14.97 24.49 -14.90
CA LYS A 330 -14.47 25.74 -15.50
C LYS A 330 -15.43 26.23 -16.57
N GLY A 331 -15.56 27.54 -16.68
CA GLY A 331 -16.43 28.21 -17.66
C GLY A 331 -17.85 28.40 -17.15
N HIS A 332 -18.75 28.81 -18.05
CA HIS A 332 -20.13 29.12 -17.77
C HIS A 332 -21.04 28.41 -18.77
N GLY A 333 -21.99 27.64 -18.30
CA GLY A 333 -22.83 26.81 -19.15
C GLY A 333 -24.30 26.75 -18.70
N LEU A 334 -25.11 26.15 -19.56
CA LEU A 334 -26.51 25.86 -19.30
C LEU A 334 -26.76 24.38 -19.57
N ILE A 335 -27.29 23.69 -18.58
CA ILE A 335 -27.80 22.31 -18.74
C ILE A 335 -29.30 22.39 -18.89
N GLN A 336 -29.84 21.71 -19.90
CA GLN A 336 -31.27 21.61 -20.16
C GLN A 336 -31.73 20.17 -20.19
N GLN A 337 -32.92 19.89 -19.65
CA GLN A 337 -33.56 18.59 -19.72
C GLN A 337 -35.05 18.75 -20.02
N ARG A 338 -35.63 17.84 -20.84
CA ARG A 338 -37.04 17.75 -21.14
C ARG A 338 -37.56 16.34 -21.01
N ASN A 339 -38.59 16.13 -20.24
CA ASN A 339 -39.26 14.84 -20.13
C ASN A 339 -39.92 14.45 -21.46
N LEU A 340 -39.58 13.28 -21.98
CA LEU A 340 -40.15 12.79 -23.25
C LEU A 340 -41.66 12.54 -23.20
N ASN A 341 -42.23 12.25 -22.01
CA ASN A 341 -43.64 12.00 -21.81
C ASN A 341 -44.43 13.21 -21.32
N ASP A 342 -43.79 14.40 -21.25
CA ASP A 342 -44.47 15.64 -20.89
C ASP A 342 -45.17 16.24 -22.14
N PRO A 343 -46.49 16.22 -22.23
CA PRO A 343 -47.21 16.77 -23.38
C PRO A 343 -47.05 18.29 -23.54
N GLU A 344 -46.69 19.00 -22.49
CA GLU A 344 -46.41 20.45 -22.51
C GLU A 344 -44.96 20.73 -22.95
N GLY A 345 -44.09 19.73 -22.97
CA GLY A 345 -42.73 19.85 -23.41
C GLY A 345 -41.86 20.82 -22.56
N LYS A 346 -42.16 20.91 -21.24
CA LYS A 346 -41.48 21.83 -20.33
C LYS A 346 -39.99 21.49 -20.26
N VAL A 347 -39.16 22.48 -20.54
CA VAL A 347 -37.70 22.39 -20.39
C VAL A 347 -37.28 22.86 -18.99
N LEU A 348 -36.54 21.98 -18.29
CA LEU A 348 -35.88 22.31 -17.05
C LEU A 348 -34.49 22.85 -17.37
N GLU A 349 -34.05 23.89 -16.67
CA GLU A 349 -32.78 24.56 -16.94
C GLU A 349 -31.98 24.79 -15.68
N TRP A 350 -30.66 24.51 -15.75
CA TRP A 350 -29.69 24.78 -14.69
C TRP A 350 -28.52 25.56 -15.29
N GLU A 351 -28.35 26.79 -14.84
CA GLU A 351 -27.16 27.58 -15.14
C GLU A 351 -26.04 27.11 -14.20
N VAL A 352 -24.87 26.78 -14.76
CA VAL A 352 -23.76 26.15 -14.06
C VAL A 352 -22.44 26.86 -14.37
N SER A 353 -21.55 26.93 -13.39
CA SER A 353 -20.24 27.57 -13.58
C SER A 353 -19.14 26.89 -12.75
N GLY A 354 -17.88 27.10 -13.14
CA GLY A 354 -16.72 26.71 -12.36
C GLY A 354 -16.53 27.50 -11.07
N ASP A 355 -17.18 28.67 -10.92
CA ASP A 355 -17.10 29.49 -9.71
C ASP A 355 -18.02 28.99 -8.59
N ASN A 356 -19.06 28.22 -8.95
CA ASN A 356 -19.99 27.56 -8.03
C ASN A 356 -20.26 26.15 -8.55
N ILE A 357 -19.41 25.21 -8.15
CA ILE A 357 -19.44 23.84 -8.65
C ILE A 357 -20.68 23.11 -8.11
N GLN A 358 -21.53 22.67 -9.03
CA GLN A 358 -22.74 21.90 -8.75
C GLN A 358 -22.74 20.61 -9.58
N ALA A 359 -23.33 19.54 -9.02
CA ALA A 359 -23.57 18.30 -9.72
C ALA A 359 -25.03 18.29 -10.19
N VAL A 360 -25.23 18.06 -11.48
CA VAL A 360 -26.58 17.95 -12.09
C VAL A 360 -26.77 16.54 -12.61
N HIS A 361 -27.82 15.86 -12.16
CA HIS A 361 -28.21 14.54 -12.66
C HIS A 361 -28.92 14.65 -14.00
N MET A 362 -28.49 13.84 -14.98
CA MET A 362 -29.24 13.59 -16.20
C MET A 362 -30.24 12.46 -15.91
N LEU A 363 -31.52 12.79 -16.03
CA LEU A 363 -32.60 11.89 -15.61
C LEU A 363 -32.92 10.88 -16.71
N PRO A 364 -33.06 9.57 -16.40
CA PRO A 364 -33.56 8.59 -17.36
C PRO A 364 -34.96 8.99 -17.90
N GLY A 365 -35.15 8.82 -19.21
CA GLY A 365 -36.39 9.25 -19.89
C GLY A 365 -36.50 10.76 -20.16
N TYR A 366 -35.43 11.53 -19.85
CA TYR A 366 -35.32 12.95 -20.22
C TYR A 366 -34.25 13.13 -21.28
N THR A 367 -34.61 13.80 -22.39
CA THR A 367 -33.57 14.29 -23.29
C THR A 367 -32.82 15.46 -22.66
N HIS A 368 -31.53 15.51 -22.83
CA HIS A 368 -30.70 16.52 -22.18
C HIS A 368 -29.59 17.04 -23.10
N ASN A 369 -29.10 18.21 -22.78
CA ASN A 369 -27.94 18.84 -23.39
C ASN A 369 -27.16 19.69 -22.38
N ILE A 370 -25.95 20.11 -22.78
CA ILE A 370 -25.15 21.14 -22.13
C ILE A 370 -24.65 22.13 -23.15
N ILE A 371 -24.83 23.39 -22.85
CA ILE A 371 -24.50 24.52 -23.73
C ILE A 371 -23.38 25.35 -23.09
N ASN A 372 -22.30 25.62 -23.83
CA ASN A 372 -21.32 26.62 -23.42
C ASN A 372 -21.85 28.03 -23.71
N LEU A 373 -22.13 28.80 -22.69
CA LEU A 373 -22.66 30.16 -22.80
C LEU A 373 -21.58 31.20 -23.03
N SER A 374 -20.30 30.89 -22.88
CA SER A 374 -19.21 31.83 -23.17
C SER A 374 -19.01 32.02 -24.67
N ALA A 375 -18.68 33.25 -25.06
CA ALA A 375 -18.27 33.56 -26.42
C ALA A 375 -16.76 33.36 -26.66
N THR A 376 -15.96 33.21 -25.61
CA THR A 376 -14.49 33.20 -25.66
C THR A 376 -13.84 31.99 -24.98
N ASP A 377 -14.46 31.46 -23.93
CA ASP A 377 -13.85 30.48 -23.06
C ASP A 377 -14.42 29.07 -23.22
N ASP A 378 -13.58 28.08 -23.08
CA ASP A 378 -13.99 26.71 -23.08
C ASP A 378 -14.79 26.35 -21.79
N LEU A 379 -15.83 25.54 -21.94
CA LEU A 379 -16.56 24.94 -20.84
C LEU A 379 -15.97 23.56 -20.52
N VAL A 380 -15.52 23.35 -19.29
CA VAL A 380 -14.95 22.06 -18.85
C VAL A 380 -15.91 21.37 -17.87
N THR A 381 -16.37 20.20 -18.26
CA THR A 381 -17.33 19.37 -17.51
C THR A 381 -16.71 18.04 -17.16
N VAL A 382 -16.68 17.70 -15.88
CA VAL A 382 -16.44 16.32 -15.41
C VAL A 382 -17.77 15.59 -15.48
N MET A 383 -17.75 14.38 -16.04
CA MET A 383 -18.93 13.55 -16.23
C MET A 383 -18.71 12.21 -15.55
N TYR A 384 -19.70 11.77 -14.78
CA TYR A 384 -19.78 10.39 -14.28
C TYR A 384 -20.94 9.69 -14.98
N CYS A 385 -20.71 8.45 -15.42
CA CYS A 385 -21.74 7.53 -15.94
C CYS A 385 -21.70 6.25 -15.12
N ASN A 386 -22.87 5.64 -14.89
CA ASN A 386 -22.97 4.35 -14.18
C ASN A 386 -22.61 3.14 -15.04
N GLU A 387 -22.25 3.35 -16.30
CA GLU A 387 -21.80 2.31 -17.22
C GLU A 387 -20.75 2.86 -18.19
N VAL A 388 -19.84 1.98 -18.63
CA VAL A 388 -18.88 2.27 -19.68
C VAL A 388 -19.59 2.27 -21.02
N PHE A 389 -19.27 3.21 -21.92
CA PHE A 389 -19.85 3.28 -23.24
C PHE A 389 -19.52 2.02 -24.07
N ASP A 390 -20.56 1.29 -24.49
CA ASP A 390 -20.45 0.17 -25.42
C ASP A 390 -21.11 0.55 -26.77
N PRO A 391 -20.31 0.73 -27.84
CA PRO A 391 -20.87 1.07 -29.17
C PRO A 391 -21.75 -0.05 -29.75
N GLY A 392 -21.63 -1.27 -29.29
CA GLY A 392 -22.47 -2.39 -29.72
C GLY A 392 -23.85 -2.41 -29.06
N LYS A 393 -23.98 -1.76 -27.91
CA LYS A 393 -25.23 -1.70 -27.13
C LYS A 393 -25.38 -0.36 -26.39
N PRO A 394 -25.37 0.75 -27.13
CA PRO A 394 -25.48 2.08 -26.50
C PRO A 394 -26.90 2.33 -25.97
N ASP A 395 -27.04 2.61 -24.69
CA ASP A 395 -28.29 3.15 -24.12
C ASP A 395 -28.31 4.68 -24.30
N THR A 396 -28.29 5.12 -25.57
CA THR A 396 -28.21 6.54 -25.93
C THR A 396 -29.00 6.78 -27.20
N PHE A 397 -30.03 7.60 -27.12
CA PHE A 397 -30.97 7.87 -28.21
C PHE A 397 -31.02 9.34 -28.52
N PHE A 398 -30.71 9.70 -29.76
CA PHE A 398 -30.75 11.10 -30.19
C PHE A 398 -32.17 11.66 -30.14
N GLU A 399 -32.34 12.76 -29.45
CA GLU A 399 -33.59 13.54 -29.37
C GLU A 399 -33.26 14.96 -28.92
N PRO A 400 -33.54 16.02 -29.72
CA PRO A 400 -33.31 17.39 -29.30
C PRO A 400 -34.13 17.80 -28.08
N VAL A 401 -33.55 18.66 -27.23
CA VAL A 401 -34.26 19.20 -26.07
C VAL A 401 -35.27 20.26 -26.51
N LYS A 402 -34.92 21.07 -27.51
CA LYS A 402 -35.77 22.14 -28.14
C LYS A 402 -35.78 21.97 -29.64
#